data_289310ae391f93fe3d9d4d87f131c3a1
#
_entry.id   289310ae391f93fe3d9d4d87f131c3a1
#
_cell.length_a   1.000
_cell.length_b   1.000
_cell.length_c   1.000
_cell.angle_alpha   90.00
_cell.angle_beta   90.00
_cell.angle_gamma   90.00
#
_symmetry.space_group_name_H-M   'P 1'
#
loop_
_entity.id
_entity.type
_entity.pdbx_description
1 polymer ?
#
loop_
_entity_poly.entity_id
_entity_poly.type
_entity_poly.pdbx_seq_one_letter_code
_entity_poly.pdbx_strand_id
1 'polypeptide(L)'
;MAEWLKQHGVTVPITILGIFDYRNDCQKNERFEYQKSICFAGNLEKSTFLKKVKLNDAKLDVYGPSPAQKYQKGVTYCGVYTPDDLPNHLNENFGLIWDGDEMSACTGVFGNYMRYNAPHKTSLYLSSGIPVIIWKEAAMAEFVSENEVGIAIENLNDLDNVLQKVDDAGYRKMKSNALNLAERLRSGSYVKEAVRKALGD
;
A
#
# COMPACT_ATOMS: atom_id res chain seq x y z
N MET A 1 15.88 -8.52 2.86
CA MET A 1 16.33 -8.25 4.28
C MET A 1 16.97 -9.48 4.92
N ALA A 2 16.34 -10.68 4.95
CA ALA A 2 16.91 -11.88 5.60
C ALA A 2 18.27 -12.29 5.00
N GLU A 3 18.40 -12.33 3.69
CA GLU A 3 19.69 -12.64 3.01
C GLU A 3 20.77 -11.59 3.35
N TRP A 4 20.40 -10.34 3.38
CA TRP A 4 21.33 -9.26 3.75
C TRP A 4 21.83 -9.44 5.19
N LEU A 5 20.95 -9.77 6.15
CA LEU A 5 21.32 -10.03 7.54
C LEU A 5 22.30 -11.21 7.64
N LYS A 6 22.05 -12.30 6.94
CA LYS A 6 22.96 -13.47 6.91
C LYS A 6 24.34 -13.10 6.37
N GLN A 7 24.40 -12.35 5.26
CA GLN A 7 25.65 -11.89 4.66
C GLN A 7 26.44 -10.93 5.58
N HIS A 8 25.74 -10.27 6.53
CA HIS A 8 26.36 -9.37 7.52
C HIS A 8 26.55 -10.00 8.91
N GLY A 9 26.63 -11.33 8.97
CA GLY A 9 27.08 -12.06 10.17
C GLY A 9 25.96 -12.47 11.14
N VAL A 10 24.69 -12.35 10.77
CA VAL A 10 23.60 -12.88 11.59
C VAL A 10 23.55 -14.41 11.42
N THR A 11 23.84 -15.14 12.50
CA THR A 11 23.91 -16.61 12.52
C THR A 11 22.71 -17.28 13.18
N VAL A 12 21.89 -16.53 13.90
CA VAL A 12 20.66 -17.03 14.53
C VAL A 12 19.58 -17.35 13.48
N PRO A 13 18.68 -18.30 13.75
CA PRO A 13 17.54 -18.56 12.87
C PRO A 13 16.72 -17.30 12.60
N ILE A 14 16.34 -17.11 11.35
CA ILE A 14 15.52 -15.98 10.91
C ILE A 14 14.18 -16.51 10.41
N THR A 15 13.09 -16.10 11.04
CA THR A 15 11.72 -16.37 10.57
C THR A 15 11.19 -15.12 9.87
N ILE A 16 10.71 -15.30 8.62
CA ILE A 16 10.16 -14.20 7.81
C ILE A 16 8.68 -14.06 8.13
N LEU A 17 8.27 -12.89 8.59
CA LEU A 17 6.86 -12.55 8.82
C LEU A 17 6.10 -12.35 7.48
N GLY A 18 6.77 -11.79 6.47
CA GLY A 18 6.15 -11.40 5.21
C GLY A 18 5.48 -10.02 5.32
N ILE A 19 4.20 -10.00 5.57
CA ILE A 19 3.43 -8.76 5.80
C ILE A 19 3.03 -8.64 7.27
N PHE A 20 2.97 -7.42 7.79
CA PHE A 20 2.46 -7.19 9.15
C PHE A 20 0.94 -7.38 9.20
N ASP A 21 0.48 -8.11 10.21
CA ASP A 21 -0.94 -8.11 10.55
C ASP A 21 -1.38 -6.70 10.95
N TYR A 22 -2.63 -6.37 10.67
CA TYR A 22 -3.20 -5.07 10.99
C TYR A 22 -4.61 -5.26 11.53
N ARG A 23 -4.72 -5.18 12.86
CA ARG A 23 -6.02 -5.20 13.51
C ARG A 23 -6.78 -3.93 13.12
N ASN A 24 -7.91 -4.12 12.50
CA ASN A 24 -8.76 -3.05 12.02
C ASN A 24 -10.20 -3.49 12.24
N ASP A 25 -10.85 -2.88 13.24
CA ASP A 25 -12.23 -3.20 13.63
C ASP A 25 -13.26 -2.37 12.81
N CYS A 26 -12.80 -1.48 11.92
CA CYS A 26 -13.65 -0.69 11.04
C CYS A 26 -14.32 -1.56 9.97
N GLN A 27 -15.41 -1.08 9.42
CA GLN A 27 -16.07 -1.74 8.29
C GLN A 27 -15.11 -1.78 7.08
N LYS A 28 -15.03 -2.95 6.43
CA LYS A 28 -14.26 -3.07 5.19
C LYS A 28 -14.92 -2.28 4.07
N ASN A 29 -14.09 -1.71 3.19
CA ASN A 29 -14.59 -1.14 1.96
C ASN A 29 -15.06 -2.26 1.03
N GLU A 30 -16.38 -2.45 0.90
CA GLU A 30 -16.99 -3.47 0.05
C GLU A 30 -17.51 -2.92 -1.28
N ARG A 31 -17.06 -1.72 -1.71
CA ARG A 31 -17.45 -1.12 -2.98
C ARG A 31 -16.73 -1.78 -4.14
N PHE A 32 -17.50 -2.35 -5.06
CA PHE A 32 -17.02 -3.00 -6.29
C PHE A 32 -17.13 -2.11 -7.53
N GLU A 33 -17.61 -0.88 -7.37
CA GLU A 33 -17.66 0.08 -8.47
C GLU A 33 -16.27 0.64 -8.75
N TYR A 34 -15.84 0.58 -9.99
CA TYR A 34 -14.54 1.07 -10.39
C TYR A 34 -14.62 2.52 -10.87
N GLN A 35 -13.99 3.44 -10.16
CA GLN A 35 -14.02 4.89 -10.43
C GLN A 35 -12.62 5.49 -10.61
N LYS A 36 -11.57 4.67 -10.74
CA LYS A 36 -10.16 5.10 -10.84
C LYS A 36 -9.74 6.01 -9.69
N SER A 37 -10.27 5.75 -8.49
CA SER A 37 -9.95 6.52 -7.30
C SER A 37 -8.82 5.86 -6.50
N ILE A 38 -7.95 6.68 -5.92
CA ILE A 38 -6.75 6.25 -5.21
C ILE A 38 -6.69 7.00 -3.89
N CYS A 39 -6.33 6.34 -2.80
CA CYS A 39 -5.96 7.01 -1.57
C CYS A 39 -4.45 6.93 -1.29
N PHE A 40 -3.92 7.95 -0.66
CA PHE A 40 -2.60 7.96 -0.05
C PHE A 40 -2.72 8.44 1.40
N ALA A 41 -2.29 7.62 2.35
CA ALA A 41 -2.28 7.97 3.76
C ALA A 41 -0.86 7.94 4.33
N GLY A 42 -0.44 9.03 4.99
CA GLY A 42 0.89 9.11 5.57
C GLY A 42 1.31 10.52 5.97
N ASN A 43 2.59 10.70 6.27
CA ASN A 43 3.16 12.01 6.52
C ASN A 43 3.36 12.74 5.18
N LEU A 44 2.53 13.77 4.93
CA LEU A 44 2.50 14.46 3.63
C LEU A 44 3.71 15.38 3.43
N GLU A 45 4.38 15.82 4.51
CA GLU A 45 5.62 16.58 4.42
C GLU A 45 6.76 15.76 3.80
N LYS A 46 6.87 14.49 4.20
CA LYS A 46 7.88 13.55 3.67
C LYS A 46 7.56 13.02 2.29
N SER A 47 6.31 13.13 1.86
CA SER A 47 5.81 12.60 0.58
C SER A 47 5.80 13.68 -0.49
N THR A 48 6.96 14.25 -0.78
CA THR A 48 7.09 15.45 -1.62
C THR A 48 6.70 15.20 -3.08
N PHE A 49 6.75 13.94 -3.55
CA PHE A 49 6.25 13.52 -4.86
C PHE A 49 4.79 13.91 -5.09
N LEU A 50 3.96 13.96 -4.02
CA LEU A 50 2.55 14.32 -4.11
C LEU A 50 2.32 15.73 -4.70
N LYS A 51 3.27 16.65 -4.55
CA LYS A 51 3.22 17.99 -5.12
C LYS A 51 3.38 17.98 -6.65
N LYS A 52 3.98 16.90 -7.18
CA LYS A 52 4.26 16.72 -8.61
C LYS A 52 3.16 15.91 -9.30
N VAL A 53 2.38 15.10 -8.56
CA VAL A 53 1.31 14.27 -9.12
C VAL A 53 0.24 15.13 -9.77
N LYS A 54 -0.03 14.88 -11.04
CA LYS A 54 -1.09 15.50 -11.82
C LYS A 54 -1.85 14.40 -12.55
N LEU A 55 -3.16 14.31 -12.31
CA LEU A 55 -4.03 13.30 -12.90
C LEU A 55 -5.11 13.98 -13.74
N ASN A 56 -5.46 13.38 -14.86
CA ASN A 56 -6.49 13.89 -15.76
C ASN A 56 -7.83 13.17 -15.57
N ASP A 57 -7.78 11.84 -15.47
CA ASP A 57 -8.95 10.97 -15.37
C ASP A 57 -9.09 10.32 -13.99
N ALA A 58 -7.98 9.91 -13.38
CA ALA A 58 -7.97 9.36 -12.04
C ALA A 58 -8.05 10.45 -10.97
N LYS A 59 -8.38 10.05 -9.73
CA LYS A 59 -8.41 10.93 -8.54
C LYS A 59 -7.52 10.34 -7.46
N LEU A 60 -6.76 11.19 -6.79
CA LEU A 60 -5.92 10.84 -5.65
C LEU A 60 -6.34 11.65 -4.43
N ASP A 61 -6.91 10.99 -3.44
CA ASP A 61 -7.29 11.56 -2.17
C ASP A 61 -6.16 11.33 -1.15
N VAL A 62 -5.65 12.41 -0.55
CA VAL A 62 -4.49 12.35 0.35
C VAL A 62 -4.89 12.66 1.79
N TYR A 63 -4.44 11.80 2.70
CA TYR A 63 -4.77 11.81 4.12
C TYR A 63 -3.48 11.93 4.96
N GLY A 64 -3.46 12.83 5.92
CA GLY A 64 -2.36 12.92 6.87
C GLY A 64 -1.95 14.33 7.25
N PRO A 65 -1.03 14.45 8.21
CA PRO A 65 -0.54 15.75 8.69
C PRO A 65 0.36 16.43 7.67
N SER A 66 0.50 17.76 7.85
CA SER A 66 1.40 18.62 7.07
C SER A 66 1.12 18.62 5.56
N PRO A 67 -0.13 18.92 5.12
CA PRO A 67 -0.44 18.97 3.69
C PRO A 67 0.34 20.08 2.99
N ALA A 68 0.56 19.90 1.68
CA ALA A 68 1.06 20.99 0.86
C ALA A 68 0.05 22.13 0.77
N GLN A 69 0.53 23.38 0.61
CA GLN A 69 -0.36 24.52 0.43
C GLN A 69 -1.26 24.39 -0.81
N LYS A 70 -0.77 23.68 -1.83
CA LYS A 70 -1.50 23.42 -3.08
C LYS A 70 -1.05 22.10 -3.68
N TYR A 71 -2.02 21.34 -4.18
CA TYR A 71 -1.83 20.15 -5.00
C TYR A 71 -2.20 20.43 -6.46
N GLN A 72 -1.72 19.58 -7.37
CA GLN A 72 -2.05 19.66 -8.78
C GLN A 72 -3.45 19.09 -9.06
N LYS A 73 -3.92 19.23 -10.32
CA LYS A 73 -5.20 18.66 -10.77
C LYS A 73 -5.30 17.17 -10.44
N GLY A 74 -6.44 16.74 -9.94
CA GLY A 74 -6.73 15.35 -9.62
C GLY A 74 -6.27 14.89 -8.24
N VAL A 75 -5.64 15.78 -7.44
CA VAL A 75 -5.21 15.48 -6.06
C VAL A 75 -6.01 16.33 -5.08
N THR A 76 -6.63 15.71 -4.09
CA THR A 76 -7.47 16.35 -3.07
C THR A 76 -6.97 16.03 -1.67
N TYR A 77 -6.85 17.04 -0.82
CA TYR A 77 -6.57 16.82 0.60
C TYR A 77 -7.87 16.52 1.35
N CYS A 78 -7.89 15.40 2.08
CA CYS A 78 -9.08 14.88 2.76
C CYS A 78 -8.97 14.90 4.30
N GLY A 79 -7.91 15.52 4.84
CA GLY A 79 -7.80 15.69 6.29
C GLY A 79 -6.80 14.75 6.97
N VAL A 80 -6.82 14.77 8.30
CA VAL A 80 -6.02 13.90 9.16
C VAL A 80 -6.93 13.20 10.14
N TYR A 81 -6.73 11.91 10.29
CA TYR A 81 -7.49 11.03 11.18
C TYR A 81 -6.55 10.23 12.07
N THR A 82 -7.03 9.76 13.19
CA THR A 82 -6.27 8.83 14.04
C THR A 82 -6.10 7.49 13.31
N PRO A 83 -5.08 6.68 13.64
CA PRO A 83 -4.89 5.37 13.01
C PRO A 83 -6.11 4.45 13.11
N ASP A 84 -6.87 4.54 14.21
CA ASP A 84 -8.06 3.72 14.45
C ASP A 84 -9.28 4.19 13.63
N ASP A 85 -9.35 5.49 13.30
CA ASP A 85 -10.49 6.07 12.57
C ASP A 85 -10.22 6.19 11.07
N LEU A 86 -8.97 6.32 10.65
CA LEU A 86 -8.59 6.48 9.25
C LEU A 86 -9.23 5.43 8.31
N PRO A 87 -9.29 4.13 8.66
CA PRO A 87 -9.91 3.14 7.79
C PRO A 87 -11.38 3.40 7.44
N ASN A 88 -12.13 4.11 8.30
CA ASN A 88 -13.53 4.47 8.04
C ASN A 88 -13.68 5.53 6.91
N HIS A 89 -12.60 6.23 6.61
CA HIS A 89 -12.58 7.32 5.62
C HIS A 89 -12.00 6.89 4.27
N LEU A 90 -11.35 5.71 4.20
CA LEU A 90 -10.75 5.19 2.97
C LEU A 90 -11.82 4.48 2.13
N ASN A 91 -12.31 5.17 1.10
CA ASN A 91 -13.38 4.70 0.24
C ASN A 91 -12.97 4.51 -1.24
N GLU A 92 -11.69 4.69 -1.54
CA GLU A 92 -11.14 4.65 -2.89
C GLU A 92 -10.94 3.22 -3.39
N ASN A 93 -10.73 3.10 -4.70
CA ASN A 93 -10.49 1.80 -5.34
C ASN A 93 -9.13 1.21 -5.00
N PHE A 94 -8.10 2.05 -4.88
CA PHE A 94 -6.73 1.62 -4.61
C PHE A 94 -6.07 2.45 -3.52
N GLY A 95 -5.18 1.81 -2.76
CA GLY A 95 -4.24 2.49 -1.86
C GLY A 95 -2.85 2.60 -2.50
N LEU A 96 -2.27 3.79 -2.53
CA LEU A 96 -0.95 4.03 -3.11
C LEU A 96 0.18 3.73 -2.11
N ILE A 97 1.08 2.83 -2.50
CA ILE A 97 2.31 2.49 -1.79
C ILE A 97 3.50 3.05 -2.56
N TRP A 98 3.87 4.27 -2.20
CA TRP A 98 4.98 5.01 -2.81
C TRP A 98 5.68 5.84 -1.74
N ASP A 99 7.00 6.04 -1.88
CA ASP A 99 7.76 6.88 -0.97
C ASP A 99 8.93 7.57 -1.71
N GLY A 100 9.46 8.64 -1.12
CA GLY A 100 10.54 9.43 -1.71
C GLY A 100 10.06 10.71 -2.39
N ASP A 101 10.92 11.28 -3.23
CA ASP A 101 10.74 12.63 -3.76
C ASP A 101 10.32 12.65 -5.24
N GLU A 102 10.50 11.53 -5.94
CA GLU A 102 10.31 11.46 -7.39
C GLU A 102 9.10 10.60 -7.78
N MET A 103 8.58 10.91 -8.98
CA MET A 103 7.48 10.16 -9.57
C MET A 103 7.97 8.99 -10.43
N SER A 104 9.18 9.08 -10.96
CA SER A 104 9.77 8.04 -11.82
C SER A 104 10.23 6.79 -11.09
N ALA A 105 10.54 6.91 -9.79
CA ALA A 105 10.95 5.80 -8.92
C ALA A 105 10.87 6.23 -7.46
N CYS A 106 10.81 5.27 -6.54
CA CYS A 106 11.01 5.54 -5.12
C CYS A 106 12.50 5.80 -4.86
N THR A 107 12.88 7.06 -4.67
CA THR A 107 14.25 7.52 -4.50
C THR A 107 14.49 8.14 -3.12
N GLY A 108 15.76 8.50 -2.82
CA GLY A 108 16.16 9.02 -1.51
C GLY A 108 16.17 7.93 -0.43
N VAL A 109 16.38 8.33 0.81
CA VAL A 109 16.51 7.39 1.94
C VAL A 109 15.22 6.58 2.13
N PHE A 110 14.08 7.23 2.15
CA PHE A 110 12.78 6.57 2.35
C PHE A 110 12.36 5.73 1.13
N GLY A 111 12.58 6.23 -0.08
CA GLY A 111 12.25 5.50 -1.30
C GLY A 111 13.11 4.25 -1.47
N ASN A 112 14.43 4.34 -1.25
CA ASN A 112 15.31 3.18 -1.30
C ASN A 112 14.98 2.14 -0.22
N TYR A 113 14.48 2.57 0.93
CA TYR A 113 14.06 1.65 2.00
C TYR A 113 12.87 0.78 1.59
N MET A 114 12.05 1.21 0.62
CA MET A 114 10.94 0.41 0.07
C MET A 114 11.40 -0.94 -0.50
N ARG A 115 12.66 -1.05 -0.94
CA ARG A 115 13.25 -2.31 -1.44
C ARG A 115 13.42 -3.38 -0.35
N TYR A 116 13.31 -3.00 0.92
CA TYR A 116 13.65 -3.87 2.05
C TYR A 116 12.54 -4.01 3.08
N ASN A 117 11.63 -3.05 3.16
CA ASN A 117 10.61 -3.02 4.20
C ASN A 117 9.24 -3.49 3.71
N ALA A 118 8.39 -3.84 4.68
CA ALA A 118 6.95 -4.02 4.50
C ALA A 118 6.24 -2.78 5.11
N PRO A 119 5.88 -1.78 4.30
CA PRO A 119 5.26 -0.56 4.82
C PRO A 119 3.91 -0.85 5.48
N HIS A 120 3.65 -0.27 6.65
CA HIS A 120 2.36 -0.40 7.34
C HIS A 120 1.17 0.06 6.48
N LYS A 121 1.37 0.96 5.53
CA LYS A 121 0.36 1.37 4.54
C LYS A 121 -0.21 0.17 3.76
N THR A 122 0.65 -0.80 3.40
CA THR A 122 0.21 -2.01 2.70
C THR A 122 -0.80 -2.79 3.54
N SER A 123 -0.48 -3.00 4.81
CA SER A 123 -1.38 -3.68 5.74
C SER A 123 -2.65 -2.89 6.03
N LEU A 124 -2.54 -1.57 6.17
CA LEU A 124 -3.69 -0.68 6.37
C LEU A 124 -4.71 -0.82 5.23
N TYR A 125 -4.27 -0.65 3.97
CA TYR A 125 -5.18 -0.72 2.83
C TYR A 125 -5.76 -2.12 2.63
N LEU A 126 -4.91 -3.14 2.64
CA LEU A 126 -5.37 -4.52 2.45
C LEU A 126 -6.28 -4.99 3.58
N SER A 127 -6.03 -4.62 4.86
CA SER A 127 -6.95 -4.91 5.97
C SER A 127 -8.30 -4.18 5.86
N SER A 128 -8.31 -3.06 5.13
CA SER A 128 -9.54 -2.32 4.81
C SER A 128 -10.25 -2.87 3.55
N GLY A 129 -9.73 -3.95 2.94
CA GLY A 129 -10.27 -4.54 1.73
C GLY A 129 -10.00 -3.69 0.47
N ILE A 130 -8.97 -2.85 0.49
CA ILE A 130 -8.59 -1.96 -0.62
C ILE A 130 -7.36 -2.54 -1.31
N PRO A 131 -7.45 -2.91 -2.60
CA PRO A 131 -6.30 -3.27 -3.42
C PRO A 131 -5.26 -2.16 -3.46
N VAL A 132 -4.00 -2.49 -3.79
CA VAL A 132 -2.92 -1.50 -3.74
C VAL A 132 -2.26 -1.25 -5.09
N ILE A 133 -1.73 -0.04 -5.27
CA ILE A 133 -0.76 0.29 -6.32
C ILE A 133 0.58 0.46 -5.64
N ILE A 134 1.58 -0.29 -6.08
CA ILE A 134 2.88 -0.35 -5.43
C ILE A 134 4.02 -0.14 -6.43
N TRP A 135 5.12 0.45 -5.96
CA TRP A 135 6.33 0.51 -6.78
C TRP A 135 6.86 -0.90 -7.07
N LYS A 136 7.18 -1.17 -8.35
CA LYS A 136 7.56 -2.50 -8.84
C LYS A 136 8.79 -3.08 -8.14
N GLU A 137 9.74 -2.24 -7.72
CA GLU A 137 10.95 -2.66 -7.04
C GLU A 137 10.83 -2.66 -5.49
N ALA A 138 9.64 -2.41 -4.96
CA ALA A 138 9.39 -2.54 -3.53
C ALA A 138 9.41 -4.01 -3.10
N ALA A 139 9.92 -4.27 -1.89
CA ALA A 139 9.99 -5.63 -1.34
C ALA A 139 8.62 -6.34 -1.29
N MET A 140 7.53 -5.57 -1.18
CA MET A 140 6.17 -6.10 -1.13
C MET A 140 5.52 -6.27 -2.52
N ALA A 141 6.20 -5.90 -3.62
CA ALA A 141 5.62 -5.98 -4.97
C ALA A 141 5.31 -7.42 -5.40
N GLU A 142 6.20 -8.37 -5.07
CA GLU A 142 5.99 -9.80 -5.31
C GLU A 142 4.76 -10.31 -4.56
N PHE A 143 4.66 -10.02 -3.25
CA PHE A 143 3.49 -10.37 -2.44
C PHE A 143 2.18 -9.85 -3.02
N VAL A 144 2.15 -8.59 -3.48
CA VAL A 144 0.98 -7.98 -4.10
C VAL A 144 0.58 -8.70 -5.39
N SER A 145 1.58 -9.05 -6.21
CA SER A 145 1.36 -9.75 -7.49
C SER A 145 0.91 -11.21 -7.30
N GLU A 146 1.54 -11.95 -6.41
CA GLU A 146 1.21 -13.36 -6.12
C GLU A 146 -0.19 -13.53 -5.53
N ASN A 147 -0.61 -12.60 -4.68
CA ASN A 147 -1.95 -12.60 -4.09
C ASN A 147 -2.99 -11.92 -4.99
N GLU A 148 -2.58 -11.36 -6.12
CA GLU A 148 -3.43 -10.61 -7.05
C GLU A 148 -4.29 -9.54 -6.34
N VAL A 149 -3.65 -8.79 -5.40
CA VAL A 149 -4.31 -7.76 -4.57
C VAL A 149 -3.93 -6.34 -4.97
N GLY A 150 -3.42 -6.16 -6.19
CA GLY A 150 -3.04 -4.83 -6.66
C GLY A 150 -2.20 -4.86 -7.92
N ILE A 151 -1.59 -3.71 -8.20
CA ILE A 151 -0.83 -3.44 -9.43
C ILE A 151 0.57 -2.94 -9.06
N ALA A 152 1.61 -3.55 -9.61
CA ALA A 152 2.98 -3.05 -9.52
C ALA A 152 3.29 -2.11 -10.70
N ILE A 153 3.76 -0.89 -10.41
CA ILE A 153 4.09 0.13 -11.40
C ILE A 153 5.54 0.59 -11.28
N GLU A 154 6.15 0.98 -12.39
CA GLU A 154 7.51 1.53 -12.40
C GLU A 154 7.51 3.04 -12.09
N ASN A 155 6.52 3.75 -12.61
CA ASN A 155 6.51 5.20 -12.69
C ASN A 155 5.11 5.76 -12.42
N LEU A 156 5.00 6.71 -11.49
CA LEU A 156 3.72 7.38 -11.19
C LEU A 156 3.21 8.27 -12.33
N ASN A 157 4.06 8.68 -13.27
CA ASN A 157 3.59 9.43 -14.44
C ASN A 157 2.65 8.59 -15.32
N ASP A 158 2.72 7.27 -15.23
CA ASP A 158 1.89 6.36 -16.01
C ASP A 158 0.55 6.01 -15.33
N LEU A 159 0.27 6.58 -14.17
CA LEU A 159 -0.84 6.18 -13.31
C LEU A 159 -2.21 6.26 -14.00
N ASP A 160 -2.52 7.37 -14.71
CA ASP A 160 -3.75 7.48 -15.50
C ASP A 160 -3.85 6.36 -16.54
N ASN A 161 -2.77 6.09 -17.28
CA ASN A 161 -2.74 5.06 -18.31
C ASN A 161 -2.90 3.65 -17.74
N VAL A 162 -2.27 3.39 -16.59
CA VAL A 162 -2.39 2.09 -15.89
C VAL A 162 -3.84 1.86 -15.47
N LEU A 163 -4.45 2.86 -14.85
CA LEU A 163 -5.83 2.75 -14.37
C LEU A 163 -6.86 2.70 -15.51
N GLN A 164 -6.59 3.30 -16.66
CA GLN A 164 -7.44 3.17 -17.84
C GLN A 164 -7.47 1.74 -18.40
N LYS A 165 -6.39 0.96 -18.22
CA LYS A 165 -6.29 -0.43 -18.68
C LYS A 165 -6.95 -1.44 -17.74
N VAL A 166 -7.26 -1.03 -16.53
CA VAL A 166 -8.00 -1.88 -15.58
C VAL A 166 -9.48 -1.88 -15.99
N ASP A 167 -9.99 -3.04 -16.33
CA ASP A 167 -11.41 -3.25 -16.56
C ASP A 167 -12.14 -3.61 -15.26
N ASP A 168 -13.47 -3.59 -15.29
CA ASP A 168 -14.32 -3.90 -14.14
C ASP A 168 -14.07 -5.32 -13.61
N ALA A 169 -13.81 -6.28 -14.48
CA ALA A 169 -13.57 -7.68 -14.10
C ALA A 169 -12.24 -7.81 -13.35
N GLY A 170 -11.18 -7.21 -13.86
CA GLY A 170 -9.87 -7.18 -13.23
C GLY A 170 -9.89 -6.47 -11.87
N TYR A 171 -10.58 -5.32 -11.78
CA TYR A 171 -10.75 -4.64 -10.50
C TYR A 171 -11.52 -5.50 -9.49
N ARG A 172 -12.67 -6.09 -9.90
CA ARG A 172 -13.47 -6.96 -9.03
C ARG A 172 -12.68 -8.15 -8.50
N LYS A 173 -11.82 -8.74 -9.32
CA LYS A 173 -10.92 -9.83 -8.90
C LYS A 173 -9.96 -9.37 -7.81
N MET A 174 -9.21 -8.29 -8.05
CA MET A 174 -8.28 -7.72 -7.06
C MET A 174 -9.01 -7.34 -5.77
N LYS A 175 -10.19 -6.76 -5.87
CA LYS A 175 -11.03 -6.37 -4.74
C LYS A 175 -11.47 -7.57 -3.91
N SER A 176 -11.94 -8.64 -4.54
CA SER A 176 -12.33 -9.88 -3.85
C SER A 176 -11.15 -10.50 -3.11
N ASN A 177 -9.99 -10.54 -3.77
CA ASN A 177 -8.75 -11.05 -3.15
C ASN A 177 -8.32 -10.19 -1.95
N ALA A 178 -8.40 -8.86 -2.06
CA ALA A 178 -8.09 -7.95 -0.95
C ALA A 178 -9.05 -8.14 0.24
N LEU A 179 -10.35 -8.34 -0.02
CA LEU A 179 -11.33 -8.64 1.03
C LEU A 179 -11.03 -9.97 1.74
N ASN A 180 -10.65 -11.02 1.01
CA ASN A 180 -10.25 -12.31 1.58
C ASN A 180 -8.97 -12.17 2.40
N LEU A 181 -7.99 -11.41 1.90
CA LEU A 181 -6.73 -11.15 2.61
C LEU A 181 -6.95 -10.32 3.88
N ALA A 182 -7.92 -9.41 3.88
CA ALA A 182 -8.27 -8.58 5.04
C ALA A 182 -8.63 -9.43 6.26
N GLU A 183 -9.35 -10.54 6.10
CA GLU A 183 -9.69 -11.45 7.20
C GLU A 183 -8.42 -12.04 7.85
N ARG A 184 -7.45 -12.45 7.04
CA ARG A 184 -6.18 -13.00 7.55
C ARG A 184 -5.36 -11.94 8.29
N LEU A 185 -5.27 -10.73 7.74
CA LEU A 185 -4.54 -9.62 8.35
C LEU A 185 -5.17 -9.19 9.68
N ARG A 186 -6.49 -9.10 9.74
CA ARG A 186 -7.23 -8.69 10.95
C ARG A 186 -7.16 -9.73 12.07
N SER A 187 -7.08 -11.02 11.72
CA SER A 187 -7.04 -12.12 12.68
C SER A 187 -5.66 -12.40 13.28
N GLY A 188 -4.60 -11.71 12.81
CA GLY A 188 -3.23 -11.96 13.26
C GLY A 188 -2.65 -13.27 12.71
N SER A 189 -3.10 -13.70 11.53
CA SER A 189 -2.70 -14.98 10.94
C SER A 189 -1.22 -15.05 10.62
N TYR A 190 -0.63 -13.95 10.13
CA TYR A 190 0.78 -13.91 9.72
C TYR A 190 1.72 -14.01 10.90
N VAL A 191 1.47 -13.24 11.98
CA VAL A 191 2.31 -13.34 13.20
C VAL A 191 2.16 -14.70 13.87
N LYS A 192 0.95 -15.28 13.94
CA LYS A 192 0.72 -16.62 14.46
C LYS A 192 1.50 -17.68 13.70
N GLU A 193 1.47 -17.62 12.36
CA GLU A 193 2.23 -18.53 11.49
C GLU A 193 3.74 -18.36 11.67
N ALA A 194 4.23 -17.12 11.72
CA ALA A 194 5.66 -16.86 11.94
C ALA A 194 6.13 -17.37 13.31
N VAL A 195 5.33 -17.19 14.38
CA VAL A 195 5.67 -17.71 15.71
C VAL A 195 5.69 -19.23 15.71
N ARG A 196 4.72 -19.92 15.12
CA ARG A 196 4.73 -21.40 15.00
C ARG A 196 6.00 -21.88 14.30
N LYS A 197 6.33 -21.33 13.13
CA LYS A 197 7.56 -21.64 12.40
C LYS A 197 8.82 -21.41 13.25
N ALA A 198 8.85 -20.34 14.05
CA ALA A 198 9.98 -20.05 14.93
C ALA A 198 10.12 -21.03 16.09
N LEU A 199 9.01 -21.60 16.57
CA LEU A 199 8.97 -22.57 17.65
C LEU A 199 9.15 -24.02 17.17
N GLY A 200 9.11 -24.26 15.87
CA GLY A 200 9.28 -25.59 15.28
C GLY A 200 7.99 -26.40 15.18
N ASP A 201 6.84 -25.72 15.24
CA ASP A 201 5.49 -26.29 15.09
C ASP A 201 5.01 -26.25 13.62
#